data_8b6263dc0e8295f21025b7bc007ea61f
#
_entry.id   8b6263dc0e8295f21025b7bc007ea61f
#
_cell.length_a   1.000
_cell.length_b   1.000
_cell.length_c   1.000
_cell.angle_alpha   90.00
_cell.angle_beta   90.00
_cell.angle_gamma   90.00
#
_symmetry.space_group_name_H-M   'P 1'
#
loop_
_entity.id
_entity.type
_entity.pdbx_description
1 polymer ?
#
loop_
_entity_poly.entity_id
_entity_poly.type
_entity_poly.pdbx_seq_one_letter_code
_entity_poly.pdbx_strand_id
1 'polypeptide(L)'
;MHKLDTLFLDRDGVINVKLDGRYIKNTDEFEFMVGAETAISKLSKIFNRILIVTNQQGIAKGIMSEKDLGFLHDYMLIELKKHGGAIDKVYYCPHLASERCSCRKPNPGMIQQAIIDFPEIKVEDSYLIGDSDTDILAGNKMGLITVKVDNEYTLLKWCDELLSVIQ
;
A
#
# COMPACT_ATOMS: atom_id res chain seq x y z
N MET A 1 11.93 -11.28 -19.25
CA MET A 1 10.89 -11.73 -18.31
C MET A 1 9.69 -10.79 -18.42
N HIS A 2 8.50 -11.33 -18.63
CA HIS A 2 7.30 -10.50 -18.70
C HIS A 2 7.01 -9.98 -17.28
N LYS A 3 6.98 -8.65 -17.12
CA LYS A 3 6.62 -8.06 -15.82
C LYS A 3 5.13 -8.21 -15.57
N LEU A 4 4.78 -8.40 -14.30
CA LEU A 4 3.41 -8.26 -13.82
C LEU A 4 2.99 -6.77 -13.93
N ASP A 5 1.69 -6.50 -13.96
CA ASP A 5 1.23 -5.13 -14.20
C ASP A 5 1.42 -4.22 -12.98
N THR A 6 0.44 -4.04 -12.15
CA THR A 6 0.48 -3.09 -11.04
C THR A 6 0.32 -3.78 -9.69
N LEU A 7 1.13 -3.39 -8.73
CA LEU A 7 1.02 -3.81 -7.33
C LEU A 7 0.48 -2.65 -6.50
N PHE A 8 -0.68 -2.84 -5.90
CA PHE A 8 -1.24 -1.95 -4.88
C PHE A 8 -0.88 -2.48 -3.50
N LEU A 9 -0.33 -1.63 -2.65
CA LEU A 9 0.02 -1.95 -1.26
C LEU A 9 -0.75 -1.06 -0.29
N ASP A 10 -1.33 -1.64 0.76
CA ASP A 10 -1.64 -0.87 1.95
C ASP A 10 -0.34 -0.46 2.65
N ARG A 11 -0.39 0.57 3.51
CA ARG A 11 0.80 1.04 4.23
C ARG A 11 0.91 0.38 5.59
N ASP A 12 0.00 0.71 6.51
CA ASP A 12 0.03 0.23 7.90
C ASP A 12 -0.29 -1.26 7.98
N GLY A 13 0.60 -2.04 8.58
CA GLY A 13 0.49 -3.50 8.66
C GLY A 13 1.06 -4.26 7.45
N VAL A 14 1.50 -3.56 6.40
CA VAL A 14 2.12 -4.14 5.20
C VAL A 14 3.54 -3.61 5.02
N ILE A 15 3.70 -2.31 4.91
CA ILE A 15 4.99 -1.62 4.73
C ILE A 15 5.59 -1.26 6.08
N ASN A 16 4.79 -0.68 6.98
CA ASN A 16 5.22 -0.31 8.32
C ASN A 16 4.38 -1.00 9.39
N VAL A 17 4.97 -1.10 10.57
CA VAL A 17 4.29 -1.64 11.77
C VAL A 17 3.07 -0.79 12.07
N LYS A 18 1.94 -1.46 12.25
CA LYS A 18 0.68 -0.83 12.62
C LYS A 18 0.60 -0.66 14.12
N LEU A 19 0.22 0.51 14.58
CA LEU A 19 -0.04 0.77 16.00
C LEU A 19 -1.51 0.52 16.30
N ASP A 20 -1.79 -0.40 17.22
CA ASP A 20 -3.16 -0.72 17.64
C ASP A 20 -3.82 0.49 18.30
N GLY A 21 -4.97 0.91 17.77
CA GLY A 21 -5.77 2.02 18.26
C GLY A 21 -5.10 3.40 18.16
N ARG A 22 -3.97 3.51 17.47
CA ARG A 22 -3.21 4.75 17.30
C ARG A 22 -2.81 4.96 15.84
N TYR A 23 -2.30 6.16 15.54
CA TYR A 23 -1.85 6.55 14.20
C TYR A 23 -0.36 6.87 14.22
N ILE A 24 0.34 6.52 13.16
CA ILE A 24 1.72 6.96 12.90
C ILE A 24 1.66 8.43 12.48
N LYS A 25 2.17 9.32 13.31
CA LYS A 25 2.07 10.79 13.14
C LYS A 25 3.33 11.44 12.61
N ASN A 26 4.48 10.79 12.82
CA ASN A 26 5.78 11.33 12.49
C ASN A 26 6.78 10.19 12.21
N THR A 27 7.98 10.57 11.78
CA THR A 27 9.03 9.62 11.41
C THR A 27 9.59 8.83 12.58
N ASP A 28 9.52 9.34 13.80
CA ASP A 28 10.00 8.64 15.00
C ASP A 28 9.10 7.44 15.36
N GLU A 29 7.85 7.51 14.98
CA GLU A 29 6.87 6.42 15.17
C GLU A 29 6.84 5.44 14.00
N PHE A 30 7.49 5.77 12.87
CA PHE A 30 7.48 4.94 11.68
C PHE A 30 8.55 3.86 11.74
N GLU A 31 8.12 2.62 11.78
CA GLU A 31 8.99 1.44 11.77
C GLU A 31 8.59 0.55 10.60
N PHE A 32 9.53 0.21 9.72
CA PHE A 32 9.26 -0.74 8.65
C PHE A 32 8.93 -2.13 9.21
N MET A 33 7.97 -2.81 8.58
CA MET A 33 7.79 -4.25 8.81
C MET A 33 9.08 -4.99 8.43
N VAL A 34 9.43 -6.02 9.20
CA VAL A 34 10.65 -6.82 8.95
C VAL A 34 10.65 -7.31 7.49
N GLY A 35 11.68 -6.91 6.75
CA GLY A 35 11.88 -7.31 5.36
C GLY A 35 11.05 -6.55 4.32
N ALA A 36 10.28 -5.53 4.72
CA ALA A 36 9.44 -4.78 3.77
C ALA A 36 10.28 -4.07 2.70
N GLU A 37 11.40 -3.43 3.09
CA GLU A 37 12.30 -2.76 2.13
C GLU A 37 12.87 -3.77 1.12
N THR A 38 13.29 -4.95 1.60
CA THR A 38 13.79 -6.03 0.75
C THR A 38 12.71 -6.53 -0.22
N ALA A 39 11.50 -6.74 0.29
CA ALA A 39 10.36 -7.18 -0.52
C ALA A 39 10.05 -6.16 -1.63
N ILE A 40 9.92 -4.88 -1.28
CA ILE A 40 9.61 -3.82 -2.24
C ILE A 40 10.73 -3.68 -3.28
N SER A 41 11.99 -3.80 -2.88
CA SER A 41 13.13 -3.80 -3.81
C SER A 41 13.04 -4.94 -4.83
N LYS A 42 12.68 -6.15 -4.40
CA LYS A 42 12.48 -7.31 -5.29
C LYS A 42 11.26 -7.09 -6.20
N LEU A 43 10.12 -6.67 -5.61
CA LEU A 43 8.87 -6.45 -6.32
C LEU A 43 8.96 -5.34 -7.38
N SER A 44 9.76 -4.29 -7.14
CA SER A 44 10.03 -3.23 -8.12
C SER A 44 10.68 -3.73 -9.42
N LYS A 45 11.30 -4.91 -9.38
CA LYS A 45 11.93 -5.51 -10.57
C LYS A 45 10.95 -6.33 -11.40
N ILE A 46 9.88 -6.83 -10.78
CA ILE A 46 8.93 -7.75 -11.40
C ILE A 46 7.56 -7.13 -11.70
N PHE A 47 7.21 -6.02 -11.06
CA PHE A 47 6.03 -5.23 -11.41
C PHE A 47 6.39 -4.03 -12.27
N ASN A 48 5.49 -3.65 -13.17
CA ASN A 48 5.64 -2.42 -13.96
C ASN A 48 5.47 -1.17 -13.09
N ARG A 49 4.62 -1.27 -12.05
CA ARG A 49 4.25 -0.16 -11.17
C ARG A 49 3.94 -0.65 -9.77
N ILE A 50 4.32 0.13 -8.77
CA ILE A 50 3.91 -0.09 -7.37
C ILE A 50 3.26 1.19 -6.85
N LEU A 51 2.03 1.06 -6.35
CA LEU A 51 1.21 2.14 -5.81
C LEU A 51 0.83 1.83 -4.36
N ILE A 52 0.75 2.87 -3.53
CA ILE A 52 0.24 2.74 -2.15
C ILE A 52 -1.18 3.29 -2.10
N VAL A 53 -2.09 2.56 -1.43
CA VAL A 53 -3.48 2.95 -1.17
C VAL A 53 -3.77 2.79 0.32
N THR A 54 -3.84 3.89 1.07
CA THR A 54 -3.88 3.85 2.54
C THR A 54 -4.98 4.73 3.14
N ASN A 55 -5.74 4.17 4.09
CA ASN A 55 -6.68 4.93 4.91
C ASN A 55 -5.92 5.68 6.00
N GLN A 56 -6.11 7.02 6.11
CA GLN A 56 -5.42 7.89 7.06
C GLN A 56 -6.39 8.84 7.77
N GLN A 57 -7.39 8.28 8.46
CA GLN A 57 -8.42 9.06 9.15
C GLN A 57 -7.90 9.90 10.32
N GLY A 58 -6.66 9.72 10.74
CA GLY A 58 -6.01 10.58 11.73
C GLY A 58 -6.00 12.06 11.34
N ILE A 59 -6.03 12.35 10.04
CA ILE A 59 -6.15 13.73 9.52
C ILE A 59 -7.52 14.31 9.88
N ALA A 60 -8.62 13.63 9.56
CA ALA A 60 -9.97 14.11 9.91
C ALA A 60 -10.21 14.16 11.42
N LYS A 61 -9.51 13.34 12.21
CA LYS A 61 -9.54 13.40 13.68
C LYS A 61 -8.70 14.51 14.28
N GLY A 62 -7.97 15.30 13.46
CA GLY A 62 -7.09 16.36 13.93
C GLY A 62 -5.84 15.89 14.67
N ILE A 63 -5.48 14.60 14.54
CA ILE A 63 -4.31 14.00 15.19
C ILE A 63 -3.03 14.37 14.45
N MET A 64 -3.12 14.52 13.13
CA MET A 64 -2.05 14.95 12.24
C MET A 64 -2.61 15.77 11.08
N SER A 65 -1.78 16.59 10.47
CA SER A 65 -2.13 17.34 9.26
C SER A 65 -1.77 16.56 7.99
N GLU A 66 -2.31 17.00 6.84
CA GLU A 66 -1.88 16.48 5.53
C GLU A 66 -0.39 16.77 5.27
N LYS A 67 0.12 17.89 5.81
CA LYS A 67 1.54 18.23 5.72
C LYS A 67 2.41 17.24 6.51
N ASP A 68 1.98 16.84 7.71
CA ASP A 68 2.68 15.84 8.52
C ASP A 68 2.71 14.49 7.78
N LEU A 69 1.58 14.09 7.18
CA LEU A 69 1.51 12.88 6.37
C LEU A 69 2.44 12.95 5.16
N GLY A 70 2.52 14.11 4.49
CA GLY A 70 3.44 14.35 3.39
C GLY A 70 4.90 14.13 3.79
N PHE A 71 5.34 14.68 4.91
CA PHE A 71 6.70 14.47 5.45
C PHE A 71 6.97 13.00 5.78
N LEU A 72 5.99 12.33 6.37
CA LEU A 72 6.08 10.91 6.70
C LEU A 72 6.22 10.05 5.42
N HIS A 73 5.42 10.32 4.41
CA HIS A 73 5.50 9.61 3.13
C HIS A 73 6.81 9.90 2.38
N ASP A 74 7.29 11.16 2.39
CA ASP A 74 8.59 11.49 1.80
C ASP A 74 9.73 10.71 2.47
N TYR A 75 9.72 10.64 3.79
CA TYR A 75 10.68 9.80 4.54
C TYR A 75 10.62 8.34 4.11
N MET A 76 9.43 7.75 4.10
CA MET A 76 9.21 6.37 3.67
C MET A 76 9.76 6.11 2.26
N LEU A 77 9.43 6.98 1.31
CA LEU A 77 9.86 6.85 -0.09
C LEU A 77 11.38 6.96 -0.24
N ILE A 78 12.02 7.87 0.50
CA ILE A 78 13.48 8.03 0.52
C ILE A 78 14.15 6.76 1.06
N GLU A 79 13.67 6.23 2.18
CA GLU A 79 14.23 5.02 2.77
C GLU A 79 14.04 3.80 1.84
N LEU A 80 12.87 3.61 1.25
CA LEU A 80 12.64 2.55 0.27
C LEU A 80 13.57 2.66 -0.93
N LYS A 81 13.79 3.88 -1.44
CA LYS A 81 14.70 4.13 -2.57
C LYS A 81 16.15 3.78 -2.25
N LYS A 82 16.62 4.05 -1.02
CA LYS A 82 17.97 3.66 -0.57
C LYS A 82 18.17 2.14 -0.64
N HIS A 83 17.11 1.36 -0.45
CA HIS A 83 17.13 -0.10 -0.55
C HIS A 83 16.83 -0.62 -1.96
N GLY A 84 16.71 0.26 -2.95
CA GLY A 84 16.44 -0.12 -4.33
C GLY A 84 14.96 -0.36 -4.65
N GLY A 85 14.05 0.01 -3.74
CA GLY A 85 12.61 -0.01 -3.96
C GLY A 85 12.14 1.23 -4.71
N ALA A 86 11.09 1.09 -5.51
CA ALA A 86 10.45 2.19 -6.22
C ALA A 86 8.94 2.14 -5.98
N ILE A 87 8.40 3.27 -5.53
CA ILE A 87 6.96 3.51 -5.42
C ILE A 87 6.61 4.64 -6.37
N ASP A 88 5.66 4.41 -7.27
CA ASP A 88 5.31 5.37 -8.31
C ASP A 88 4.37 6.47 -7.78
N LYS A 89 3.44 6.12 -6.91
CA LYS A 89 2.52 7.09 -6.29
C LYS A 89 1.90 6.58 -4.99
N VAL A 90 1.56 7.50 -4.10
CA VAL A 90 0.84 7.24 -2.86
C VAL A 90 -0.54 7.89 -2.93
N TYR A 91 -1.59 7.10 -2.72
CA TYR A 91 -2.97 7.54 -2.55
C TYR A 91 -3.38 7.35 -1.10
N TYR A 92 -4.00 8.36 -0.51
CA TYR A 92 -4.51 8.28 0.85
C TYR A 92 -5.93 8.81 0.96
N CYS A 93 -6.68 8.28 1.90
CA CYS A 93 -8.00 8.76 2.26
C CYS A 93 -7.93 9.40 3.66
N PRO A 94 -8.16 10.72 3.78
CA PRO A 94 -8.07 11.42 5.06
C PRO A 94 -9.37 11.37 5.88
N HIS A 95 -10.45 10.82 5.31
CA HIS A 95 -11.81 10.94 5.86
C HIS A 95 -12.06 9.95 7.01
N LEU A 96 -13.02 10.32 7.88
CA LEU A 96 -13.61 9.42 8.87
C LEU A 96 -14.48 8.36 8.18
N ALA A 97 -14.60 7.20 8.80
CA ALA A 97 -15.51 6.15 8.33
C ALA A 97 -16.98 6.64 8.25
N SER A 98 -17.39 7.55 9.15
CA SER A 98 -18.71 8.15 9.19
C SER A 98 -19.04 9.10 8.04
N GLU A 99 -18.02 9.63 7.35
CA GLU A 99 -18.21 10.57 6.24
C GLU A 99 -18.68 9.90 4.95
N ARG A 100 -18.66 8.57 4.89
CA ARG A 100 -19.15 7.77 3.74
C ARG A 100 -18.57 8.22 2.40
N CYS A 101 -17.28 8.59 2.38
CA CYS A 101 -16.58 8.98 1.16
C CYS A 101 -16.39 7.78 0.21
N SER A 102 -16.10 8.07 -1.06
CA SER A 102 -15.81 7.03 -2.06
C SER A 102 -14.40 6.46 -1.97
N CYS A 103 -13.45 7.16 -1.32
CA CYS A 103 -12.03 6.78 -1.31
C CYS A 103 -11.63 5.86 -0.17
N ARG A 104 -12.33 5.88 0.97
CA ARG A 104 -11.97 5.04 2.13
C ARG A 104 -12.28 3.58 1.85
N LYS A 105 -11.25 2.71 1.91
CA LYS A 105 -11.44 1.25 1.83
C LYS A 105 -12.41 0.80 2.93
N PRO A 106 -13.41 -0.03 2.67
CA PRO A 106 -13.55 -0.94 1.51
C PRO A 106 -14.11 -0.32 0.22
N ASN A 107 -14.26 1.00 0.14
CA ASN A 107 -14.61 1.65 -1.11
C ASN A 107 -13.38 1.71 -2.04
N PRO A 108 -13.57 1.57 -3.35
CA PRO A 108 -12.45 1.43 -4.29
C PRO A 108 -11.94 2.76 -4.86
N GLY A 109 -12.35 3.91 -4.31
CA GLY A 109 -12.10 5.23 -4.92
C GLY A 109 -10.62 5.55 -5.15
N MET A 110 -9.71 5.13 -4.26
CA MET A 110 -8.28 5.33 -4.47
C MET A 110 -7.75 4.47 -5.64
N ILE A 111 -8.23 3.23 -5.78
CA ILE A 111 -7.85 2.35 -6.89
C ILE A 111 -8.43 2.91 -8.20
N GLN A 112 -9.69 3.38 -8.20
CA GLN A 112 -10.29 4.03 -9.35
C GLN A 112 -9.51 5.27 -9.80
N GLN A 113 -9.06 6.09 -8.85
CA GLN A 113 -8.22 7.25 -9.17
C GLN A 113 -6.88 6.83 -9.78
N ALA A 114 -6.28 5.75 -9.27
CA ALA A 114 -5.05 5.21 -9.84
C ALA A 114 -5.23 4.76 -11.30
N ILE A 115 -6.36 4.11 -11.63
CA ILE A 115 -6.67 3.71 -13.00
C ILE A 115 -6.92 4.93 -13.90
N ILE A 116 -7.48 6.01 -13.38
CA ILE A 116 -7.62 7.29 -14.13
C ILE A 116 -6.25 7.90 -14.42
N ASP A 117 -5.37 7.93 -13.40
CA ASP A 117 -4.02 8.51 -13.52
C ASP A 117 -3.11 7.65 -14.42
N PHE A 118 -3.32 6.34 -14.44
CA PHE A 118 -2.54 5.35 -15.18
C PHE A 118 -3.48 4.43 -15.99
N PRO A 119 -4.05 4.92 -17.11
CA PRO A 119 -5.08 4.21 -17.85
C PRO A 119 -4.60 2.91 -18.51
N GLU A 120 -3.29 2.67 -18.54
CA GLU A 120 -2.69 1.43 -19.04
C GLU A 120 -2.71 0.28 -18.02
N ILE A 121 -3.18 0.51 -16.79
CA ILE A 121 -3.28 -0.55 -15.76
C ILE A 121 -4.21 -1.66 -16.21
N LYS A 122 -3.69 -2.87 -16.23
CA LYS A 122 -4.44 -4.10 -16.48
C LYS A 122 -4.86 -4.70 -15.15
N VAL A 123 -6.12 -4.52 -14.81
CA VAL A 123 -6.67 -4.91 -13.50
C VAL A 123 -6.53 -6.41 -13.26
N GLU A 124 -6.78 -7.22 -14.28
CA GLU A 124 -6.69 -8.67 -14.24
C GLU A 124 -5.28 -9.22 -13.96
N ASP A 125 -4.24 -8.44 -14.28
CA ASP A 125 -2.82 -8.77 -14.06
C ASP A 125 -2.23 -8.01 -12.87
N SER A 126 -3.08 -7.36 -12.07
CA SER A 126 -2.68 -6.49 -10.96
C SER A 126 -3.08 -7.07 -9.60
N TYR A 127 -2.29 -6.73 -8.59
CA TYR A 127 -2.42 -7.27 -7.23
C TYR A 127 -2.72 -6.17 -6.23
N LEU A 128 -3.44 -6.53 -5.14
CA LEU A 128 -3.55 -5.70 -3.95
C LEU A 128 -3.18 -6.53 -2.71
N ILE A 129 -2.21 -6.03 -1.95
CA ILE A 129 -1.76 -6.63 -0.70
C ILE A 129 -2.18 -5.74 0.46
N GLY A 130 -2.91 -6.31 1.41
CA GLY A 130 -3.39 -5.60 2.59
C GLY A 130 -3.45 -6.49 3.82
N ASP A 131 -3.56 -5.88 5.01
CA ASP A 131 -3.64 -6.59 6.29
C ASP A 131 -5.08 -6.74 6.81
N SER A 132 -6.05 -6.06 6.16
CA SER A 132 -7.43 -6.00 6.62
C SER A 132 -8.44 -6.47 5.59
N ASP A 133 -9.63 -6.85 6.06
CA ASP A 133 -10.73 -7.24 5.18
C ASP A 133 -11.18 -6.08 4.28
N THR A 134 -11.03 -4.84 4.74
CA THR A 134 -11.37 -3.65 3.94
C THR A 134 -10.45 -3.49 2.72
N ASP A 135 -9.19 -3.89 2.82
CA ASP A 135 -8.25 -3.92 1.69
C ASP A 135 -8.70 -4.94 0.65
N ILE A 136 -8.99 -6.17 1.12
CA ILE A 136 -9.39 -7.28 0.26
C ILE A 136 -10.70 -6.97 -0.45
N LEU A 137 -11.69 -6.42 0.27
CA LEU A 137 -12.97 -6.02 -0.33
C LEU A 137 -12.80 -4.91 -1.39
N ALA A 138 -11.95 -3.92 -1.13
CA ALA A 138 -11.68 -2.85 -2.09
C ALA A 138 -11.04 -3.41 -3.37
N GLY A 139 -10.05 -4.29 -3.23
CA GLY A 139 -9.39 -4.94 -4.37
C GLY A 139 -10.34 -5.83 -5.17
N ASN A 140 -11.14 -6.65 -4.48
CA ASN A 140 -12.12 -7.54 -5.13
C ASN A 140 -13.17 -6.77 -5.92
N LYS A 141 -13.64 -5.63 -5.41
CA LYS A 141 -14.59 -4.75 -6.14
C LYS A 141 -14.03 -4.26 -7.46
N MET A 142 -12.73 -4.15 -7.58
CA MET A 142 -12.04 -3.70 -8.79
C MET A 142 -11.52 -4.85 -9.67
N GLY A 143 -11.67 -6.10 -9.23
CA GLY A 143 -11.19 -7.28 -9.96
C GLY A 143 -9.69 -7.54 -9.83
N LEU A 144 -9.03 -6.96 -8.82
CA LEU A 144 -7.62 -7.22 -8.51
C LEU A 144 -7.43 -8.60 -7.89
N ILE A 145 -6.23 -9.17 -8.07
CA ILE A 145 -5.81 -10.35 -7.32
C ILE A 145 -5.43 -9.89 -5.91
N THR A 146 -6.17 -10.33 -4.90
CA THR A 146 -5.99 -9.86 -3.53
C THR A 146 -5.26 -10.86 -2.66
N VAL A 147 -4.36 -10.37 -1.82
CA VAL A 147 -3.61 -11.18 -0.84
C VAL A 147 -3.69 -10.51 0.52
N LYS A 148 -4.13 -11.26 1.52
CA LYS A 148 -4.14 -10.81 2.91
C LYS A 148 -2.85 -11.24 3.60
N VAL A 149 -2.18 -10.27 4.22
CA VAL A 149 -0.95 -10.49 5.00
C VAL A 149 -1.20 -10.18 6.48
N ASP A 150 -0.30 -10.64 7.33
CA ASP A 150 -0.30 -10.42 8.76
C ASP A 150 1.13 -10.43 9.32
N ASN A 151 1.29 -10.52 10.64
CA ASN A 151 2.60 -10.55 11.28
C ASN A 151 3.39 -11.86 11.04
N GLU A 152 2.71 -12.95 10.66
CA GLU A 152 3.33 -14.25 10.38
C GLU A 152 3.52 -14.47 8.88
N TYR A 153 2.54 -14.02 8.07
CA TYR A 153 2.58 -14.07 6.61
C TYR A 153 2.78 -12.64 6.06
N THR A 154 4.01 -12.19 6.07
CA THR A 154 4.39 -10.81 5.73
C THR A 154 4.49 -10.58 4.22
N LEU A 155 4.60 -9.30 3.82
CA LEU A 155 4.88 -8.93 2.44
C LEU A 155 6.13 -9.65 1.88
N LEU A 156 7.18 -9.84 2.71
CA LEU A 156 8.39 -10.54 2.29
C LEU A 156 8.11 -12.01 2.00
N LYS A 157 7.35 -12.71 2.86
CA LYS A 157 7.01 -14.12 2.62
C LYS A 157 6.21 -14.28 1.33
N TRP A 158 5.19 -13.47 1.13
CA TRP A 158 4.44 -13.48 -0.12
C TRP A 158 5.32 -13.18 -1.34
N CYS A 159 6.22 -12.20 -1.22
CA CYS A 159 7.16 -11.87 -2.29
C CYS A 159 8.04 -13.07 -2.67
N ASP A 160 8.58 -13.78 -1.68
CA ASP A 160 9.46 -14.94 -1.91
C ASP A 160 8.68 -16.11 -2.55
N GLU A 161 7.43 -16.34 -2.12
CA GLU A 161 6.55 -17.34 -2.75
C GLU A 161 6.23 -16.96 -4.21
N LEU A 162 5.86 -15.71 -4.48
CA LEU A 162 5.58 -15.24 -5.83
C LEU A 162 6.80 -15.44 -6.75
N LEU A 163 7.98 -15.08 -6.28
CA LEU A 163 9.23 -15.24 -7.03
C LEU A 163 9.54 -16.70 -7.32
N SER A 164 9.21 -17.60 -6.42
CA SER A 164 9.43 -19.05 -6.62
C SER A 164 8.54 -19.65 -7.72
N VAL A 165 7.41 -19.01 -8.01
CA VAL A 165 6.45 -19.49 -9.02
C VAL A 165 6.73 -18.91 -10.41
N ILE A 166 7.23 -17.66 -10.47
CA ILE A 166 7.43 -16.94 -11.75
C ILE A 166 8.85 -17.09 -12.33
N GLN A 167 9.75 -17.74 -11.60
CA GLN A 167 11.08 -18.13 -12.10
C GLN A 167 11.00 -19.45 -12.89
#